data_697a50f517399c7e655912159dcf6846
#
_entry.id   697a50f517399c7e655912159dcf6846
#
_cell.length_a   1.000
_cell.length_b   1.000
_cell.length_c   1.000
_cell.angle_alpha   90.00
_cell.angle_beta   90.00
_cell.angle_gamma   90.00
#
_symmetry.space_group_name_H-M   'P 1'
#
loop_
_entity.id
_entity.type
_entity.pdbx_description
1 polymer ?
#
loop_
_entity_poly.entity_id
_entity_poly.type
_entity_poly.pdbx_seq_one_letter_code
_entity_poly.pdbx_strand_id
1 'polypeptide(L)'
;MATRKAAASAETAAAPSRKRMIEDEIPLAEVNYHSSKEKKHPRRFVELIHQWPARRPRSASRVAIAAALLSAPATDAEKQARLDLLKRLSPYECEQSALEEARALIRAEHGGRAPKVLDIFAGGGA
;
A
#
# COMPACT_ATOMS: atom_id res chain seq x y z
N MET A 1 -43.15 -17.16 -27.73
CA MET A 1 -41.84 -16.79 -28.32
C MET A 1 -41.27 -15.65 -27.51
N ALA A 2 -40.30 -15.92 -26.63
CA ALA A 2 -39.66 -14.95 -25.76
C ALA A 2 -38.25 -14.70 -26.29
N THR A 3 -37.99 -13.48 -26.76
CA THR A 3 -36.72 -13.04 -27.32
C THR A 3 -35.76 -12.75 -26.19
N ARG A 4 -34.79 -13.61 -26.01
CA ARG A 4 -33.70 -13.48 -25.01
C ARG A 4 -32.72 -12.42 -25.53
N LYS A 5 -32.79 -11.22 -24.92
CA LYS A 5 -31.88 -10.09 -25.18
C LYS A 5 -30.50 -10.47 -24.66
N ALA A 6 -29.55 -10.73 -25.56
CA ALA A 6 -28.15 -10.93 -25.22
C ALA A 6 -27.57 -9.63 -24.60
N ALA A 7 -27.21 -9.68 -23.34
CA ALA A 7 -26.43 -8.64 -22.71
C ALA A 7 -24.99 -8.77 -23.24
N ALA A 8 -24.59 -7.83 -24.07
CA ALA A 8 -23.20 -7.68 -24.49
C ALA A 8 -22.38 -7.34 -23.24
N SER A 9 -21.52 -8.25 -22.83
CA SER A 9 -20.46 -8.01 -21.86
C SER A 9 -19.52 -6.95 -22.43
N ALA A 10 -19.60 -5.74 -21.90
CA ALA A 10 -18.62 -4.71 -22.14
C ALA A 10 -17.27 -5.22 -21.59
N GLU A 11 -16.43 -5.70 -22.48
CA GLU A 11 -15.04 -6.02 -22.24
C GLU A 11 -14.37 -4.72 -21.82
N THR A 12 -14.17 -4.59 -20.49
CA THR A 12 -13.43 -3.46 -19.92
C THR A 12 -12.01 -3.60 -20.42
N ALA A 13 -11.65 -2.81 -21.44
CA ALA A 13 -10.29 -2.68 -21.92
C ALA A 13 -9.40 -2.42 -20.72
N ALA A 14 -8.54 -3.38 -20.37
CA ALA A 14 -7.57 -3.23 -19.32
C ALA A 14 -6.71 -2.00 -19.64
N ALA A 15 -6.77 -0.98 -18.79
CA ALA A 15 -5.92 0.19 -18.91
C ALA A 15 -4.46 -0.30 -18.98
N PRO A 16 -3.60 0.32 -19.83
CA PRO A 16 -2.24 -0.13 -20.00
C PRO A 16 -1.58 -0.27 -18.62
N SER A 17 -0.98 -1.43 -18.38
CA SER A 17 -0.30 -1.76 -17.13
C SER A 17 0.75 -0.70 -16.83
N ARG A 18 0.40 0.31 -16.05
CA ARG A 18 1.35 1.31 -15.58
C ARG A 18 2.26 0.62 -14.57
N LYS A 19 3.57 0.70 -14.81
CA LYS A 19 4.60 0.31 -13.84
C LYS A 19 4.28 0.94 -12.48
N ARG A 20 4.42 0.18 -11.41
CA ARG A 20 4.16 0.64 -10.05
C ARG A 20 5.43 1.11 -9.35
N MET A 21 5.28 1.97 -8.34
CA MET A 21 6.42 2.47 -7.55
C MET A 21 7.23 1.34 -6.94
N ILE A 22 6.60 0.25 -6.51
CA ILE A 22 7.26 -0.94 -5.96
C ILE A 22 8.20 -1.64 -6.97
N GLU A 23 7.97 -1.47 -8.26
CA GLU A 23 8.78 -2.04 -9.33
C GLU A 23 9.95 -1.11 -9.74
N ASP A 24 9.95 0.13 -9.24
CA ASP A 24 10.99 1.11 -9.49
C ASP A 24 11.97 1.19 -8.32
N GLU A 25 11.57 1.81 -7.24
CA GLU A 25 12.41 1.98 -6.06
C GLU A 25 11.58 2.10 -4.78
N ILE A 26 12.07 1.50 -3.69
CA ILE A 26 11.54 1.65 -2.34
C ILE A 26 12.67 1.90 -1.34
N PRO A 27 12.44 2.67 -0.25
CA PRO A 27 13.47 2.99 0.74
C PRO A 27 13.72 1.82 1.70
N LEU A 28 14.33 0.74 1.21
CA LEU A 28 14.53 -0.52 1.95
C LEU A 28 15.30 -0.34 3.26
N ALA A 29 16.31 0.52 3.29
CA ALA A 29 17.11 0.77 4.49
C ALA A 29 16.24 1.33 5.63
N GLU A 30 15.41 2.31 5.32
CA GLU A 30 14.48 2.95 6.26
C GLU A 30 13.41 1.96 6.75
N VAL A 31 12.81 1.24 5.82
CA VAL A 31 11.79 0.21 6.13
C VAL A 31 12.38 -0.87 7.05
N ASN A 32 13.58 -1.35 6.78
CA ASN A 32 14.24 -2.37 7.59
C ASN A 32 14.58 -1.85 8.99
N TYR A 33 15.06 -0.61 9.09
CA TYR A 33 15.35 0.03 10.36
C TYR A 33 14.10 0.11 11.25
N HIS A 34 13.00 0.65 10.73
CA HIS A 34 11.75 0.78 11.48
C HIS A 34 11.11 -0.59 11.79
N SER A 35 11.14 -1.52 10.85
CA SER A 35 10.64 -2.88 11.04
C SER A 35 11.40 -3.64 12.13
N SER A 36 12.73 -3.43 12.23
CA SER A 36 13.54 -4.07 13.28
C SER A 36 13.24 -3.48 14.66
N LYS A 37 12.97 -2.17 14.75
CA LYS A 37 12.55 -1.51 15.99
C LYS A 37 11.17 -1.97 16.43
N GLU A 38 10.22 -2.09 15.50
CA GLU A 38 8.86 -2.56 15.78
C GLU A 38 8.86 -3.94 16.43
N LYS A 39 9.71 -4.86 16.00
CA LYS A 39 9.86 -6.19 16.60
C LYS A 39 10.32 -6.16 18.06
N LYS A 40 11.04 -5.10 18.47
CA LYS A 40 11.58 -4.94 19.83
C LYS A 40 10.61 -4.27 20.80
N HIS A 41 9.46 -3.77 20.34
CA HIS A 41 8.46 -3.09 21.17
C HIS A 41 7.29 -4.02 21.55
N PRO A 42 7.45 -4.94 22.53
CA PRO A 42 6.49 -6.00 22.74
C PRO A 42 5.25 -5.63 23.54
N ARG A 43 5.13 -4.44 24.13
CA ARG A 43 4.16 -4.24 25.22
C ARG A 43 3.05 -3.20 25.02
N ARG A 44 2.84 -2.67 23.82
CA ARG A 44 1.82 -1.63 23.60
C ARG A 44 0.64 -2.03 22.69
N PHE A 45 0.58 -3.26 22.22
CA PHE A 45 -0.32 -3.61 21.13
C PHE A 45 -1.31 -4.69 21.50
N VAL A 46 -2.54 -4.51 21.01
CA VAL A 46 -3.62 -5.50 21.11
C VAL A 46 -3.19 -6.87 20.53
N GLU A 47 -2.24 -6.87 19.59
CA GLU A 47 -1.68 -8.09 18.99
C GLU A 47 -0.91 -8.99 20.00
N LEU A 48 -0.58 -8.46 21.17
CA LEU A 48 0.03 -9.25 22.24
C LEU A 48 -0.98 -10.15 22.98
N ILE A 49 -2.25 -9.83 22.88
CA ILE A 49 -3.33 -10.65 23.46
C ILE A 49 -3.48 -11.93 22.67
N HIS A 50 -3.19 -11.88 21.36
CA HIS A 50 -3.18 -13.03 20.48
C HIS A 50 -1.93 -13.02 19.61
N GLN A 51 -0.94 -13.84 19.94
CA GLN A 51 0.32 -13.90 19.18
C GLN A 51 0.14 -14.69 17.88
N TRP A 52 0.20 -13.96 16.76
CA TRP A 52 0.28 -14.59 15.44
C TRP A 52 1.74 -14.97 15.12
N PRO A 53 2.08 -16.24 14.83
CA PRO A 53 3.47 -16.69 14.68
C PRO A 53 4.23 -16.02 13.54
N ALA A 54 3.55 -15.69 12.44
CA ALA A 54 4.14 -15.12 11.23
C ALA A 54 3.82 -13.63 11.04
N ARG A 55 3.72 -12.88 12.14
CA ARG A 55 3.40 -11.45 12.09
C ARG A 55 4.38 -10.66 11.23
N ARG A 56 3.85 -9.85 10.33
CA ARG A 56 4.62 -8.90 9.53
C ARG A 56 4.68 -7.54 10.21
N PRO A 57 5.82 -6.80 10.13
CA PRO A 57 5.91 -5.44 10.62
C PRO A 57 4.92 -4.53 9.88
N ARG A 58 4.19 -3.68 10.60
CA ARG A 58 3.26 -2.68 10.00
C ARG A 58 4.00 -1.68 9.13
N SER A 59 5.22 -1.29 9.52
CA SER A 59 6.10 -0.43 8.74
C SER A 59 6.31 -1.00 7.33
N ALA A 60 6.71 -2.26 7.22
CA ALA A 60 6.92 -2.91 5.94
C ALA A 60 5.62 -3.08 5.13
N SER A 61 4.54 -3.52 5.77
CA SER A 61 3.24 -3.72 5.11
C SER A 61 2.69 -2.42 4.55
N ARG A 62 2.76 -1.32 5.32
CA ARG A 62 2.26 -0.01 4.92
C ARG A 62 3.01 0.54 3.71
N VAL A 63 4.35 0.50 3.73
CA VAL A 63 5.17 0.98 2.61
C VAL A 63 4.97 0.12 1.37
N ALA A 64 4.94 -1.20 1.51
CA ALA A 64 4.73 -2.11 0.39
C ALA A 64 3.36 -1.88 -0.28
N ILE A 65 2.29 -1.74 0.50
CA ILE A 65 0.95 -1.47 -0.02
C ILE A 65 0.91 -0.10 -0.72
N ALA A 66 1.45 0.95 -0.10
CA ALA A 66 1.49 2.27 -0.71
C ALA A 66 2.28 2.25 -2.03
N ALA A 67 3.46 1.63 -2.06
CA ALA A 67 4.27 1.52 -3.26
C ALA A 67 3.63 0.66 -4.37
N ALA A 68 2.83 -0.36 -4.00
CA ALA A 68 2.09 -1.18 -4.96
C ALA A 68 0.88 -0.45 -5.56
N LEU A 69 0.28 0.49 -4.84
CA LEU A 69 -0.88 1.25 -5.29
C LEU A 69 -0.52 2.53 -6.06
N LEU A 70 0.66 3.10 -5.82
CA LEU A 70 1.16 4.28 -6.54
C LEU A 70 1.82 3.88 -7.86
N SER A 71 1.62 4.68 -8.91
CA SER A 71 2.30 4.51 -10.19
C SER A 71 3.80 4.79 -10.04
N ALA A 72 4.63 4.26 -10.93
CA ALA A 72 6.03 4.66 -11.01
C ALA A 72 6.13 6.14 -11.40
N PRO A 73 7.09 6.89 -10.82
CA PRO A 73 7.26 8.31 -11.10
C PRO A 73 7.68 8.54 -12.56
N ALA A 74 7.24 9.64 -13.15
CA ALA A 74 7.61 10.04 -14.49
C ALA A 74 8.85 10.92 -14.51
N THR A 75 9.16 11.61 -13.41
CA THR A 75 10.28 12.54 -13.26
C THR A 75 11.07 12.27 -11.99
N ASP A 76 12.34 12.71 -11.96
CA ASP A 76 13.19 12.56 -10.77
C ASP A 76 12.64 13.35 -9.56
N ALA A 77 12.04 14.51 -9.80
CA ALA A 77 11.40 15.29 -8.74
C ALA A 77 10.22 14.54 -8.12
N GLU A 78 9.37 13.93 -8.95
CA GLU A 78 8.26 13.09 -8.49
C GLU A 78 8.78 11.86 -7.74
N LYS A 79 9.86 11.25 -8.22
CA LYS A 79 10.52 10.12 -7.58
C LYS A 79 10.97 10.47 -6.16
N GLN A 80 11.66 11.60 -5.99
CA GLN A 80 12.09 12.04 -4.67
C GLN A 80 10.91 12.31 -3.73
N ALA A 81 9.88 13.00 -4.21
CA ALA A 81 8.68 13.26 -3.42
C ALA A 81 7.99 11.96 -2.96
N ARG A 82 7.89 10.96 -3.84
CA ARG A 82 7.32 9.64 -3.50
C ARG A 82 8.20 8.87 -2.52
N LEU A 83 9.52 8.87 -2.70
CA LEU A 83 10.46 8.24 -1.77
C LEU A 83 10.38 8.89 -0.38
N ASP A 84 10.30 10.21 -0.31
CA ASP A 84 10.18 10.93 0.97
C ASP A 84 8.83 10.64 1.65
N LEU A 85 7.75 10.53 0.89
CA LEU A 85 6.46 10.08 1.41
C LEU A 85 6.56 8.65 1.99
N LEU A 86 7.18 7.70 1.25
CA LEU A 86 7.36 6.34 1.73
C LEU A 86 8.25 6.26 2.98
N LYS A 87 9.28 7.12 3.10
CA LYS A 87 10.09 7.22 4.33
C LYS A 87 9.24 7.71 5.51
N ARG A 88 8.40 8.74 5.33
CA ARG A 88 7.48 9.24 6.36
C ARG A 88 6.39 8.23 6.76
N LEU A 89 6.05 7.30 5.88
CA LEU A 89 5.13 6.20 6.16
C LEU A 89 5.80 5.03 6.91
N SER A 90 7.14 4.94 6.91
CA SER A 90 7.89 3.83 7.51
C SER A 90 7.80 3.74 9.03
N PRO A 91 7.83 4.82 9.83
CA PRO A 91 7.77 4.73 11.28
C PRO A 91 6.51 4.00 11.74
N TYR A 92 6.61 3.22 12.84
CA TYR A 92 5.45 2.55 13.42
C TYR A 92 4.32 3.54 13.74
N GLU A 93 4.65 4.61 14.47
CA GLU A 93 3.78 5.78 14.70
C GLU A 93 4.08 6.81 13.61
N CYS A 94 3.54 6.60 12.39
CA CYS A 94 3.72 7.56 11.33
C CYS A 94 2.77 8.75 11.51
N GLU A 95 3.17 9.89 10.96
CA GLU A 95 2.37 11.11 10.98
C GLU A 95 1.03 10.92 10.24
N GLN A 96 -0.04 11.43 10.84
CA GLN A 96 -1.36 11.39 10.23
C GLN A 96 -1.38 12.12 8.88
N SER A 97 -0.62 13.22 8.77
CA SER A 97 -0.44 13.98 7.52
C SER A 97 0.09 13.13 6.38
N ALA A 98 1.09 12.27 6.65
CA ALA A 98 1.67 11.37 5.65
C ALA A 98 0.66 10.31 5.19
N LEU A 99 -0.17 9.80 6.11
CA LEU A 99 -1.25 8.86 5.77
C LEU A 99 -2.32 9.51 4.89
N GLU A 100 -2.70 10.74 5.19
CA GLU A 100 -3.70 11.48 4.41
C GLU A 100 -3.18 11.84 3.02
N GLU A 101 -1.91 12.26 2.92
CA GLU A 101 -1.23 12.51 1.65
C GLU A 101 -1.18 11.24 0.78
N ALA A 102 -0.76 10.11 1.35
CA ALA A 102 -0.73 8.84 0.62
C ALA A 102 -2.13 8.42 0.14
N ARG A 103 -3.16 8.56 0.99
CA ARG A 103 -4.55 8.26 0.62
C ARG A 103 -5.06 9.16 -0.48
N ALA A 104 -4.72 10.45 -0.45
CA ALA A 104 -5.12 11.42 -1.48
C ALA A 104 -4.48 11.07 -2.82
N LEU A 105 -3.18 10.79 -2.85
CA LEU A 105 -2.47 10.38 -4.06
C LEU A 105 -3.02 9.07 -4.64
N ILE A 106 -3.21 8.05 -3.81
CA ILE A 106 -3.78 6.77 -4.26
C ILE A 106 -5.18 6.98 -4.86
N ARG A 107 -6.05 7.76 -4.22
CA ARG A 107 -7.38 8.06 -4.77
C ARG A 107 -7.31 8.80 -6.09
N ALA A 108 -6.43 9.79 -6.21
CA ALA A 108 -6.25 10.55 -7.45
C ALA A 108 -5.83 9.65 -8.61
N GLU A 109 -4.91 8.72 -8.39
CA GLU A 109 -4.45 7.77 -9.41
C GLU A 109 -5.51 6.69 -9.77
N HIS A 110 -6.46 6.44 -8.87
CA HIS A 110 -7.53 5.45 -9.06
C HIS A 110 -8.91 6.07 -9.36
N GLY A 111 -8.93 7.23 -10.04
CA GLY A 111 -10.17 7.89 -10.47
C GLY A 111 -11.05 8.40 -9.34
N GLY A 112 -10.45 8.85 -8.25
CA GLY A 112 -11.13 9.42 -7.08
C GLY A 112 -11.73 8.38 -6.12
N ARG A 113 -11.57 7.09 -6.41
CA ARG A 113 -12.09 5.99 -5.59
C ARG A 113 -10.96 5.25 -4.88
N ALA A 114 -11.25 4.72 -3.71
CA ALA A 114 -10.33 3.81 -3.04
C ALA A 114 -10.24 2.50 -3.83
N PRO A 115 -9.03 1.99 -4.14
CA PRO A 115 -8.87 0.70 -4.79
C PRO A 115 -9.36 -0.43 -3.87
N LYS A 116 -9.88 -1.51 -4.48
CA LYS A 116 -10.21 -2.72 -3.74
C LYS A 116 -8.94 -3.53 -3.51
N VAL A 117 -8.67 -3.90 -2.27
CA VAL A 117 -7.53 -4.73 -1.88
C VAL A 117 -8.04 -6.00 -1.24
N LEU A 118 -7.51 -7.14 -1.65
CA LEU A 118 -7.80 -8.44 -1.06
C LEU A 118 -6.48 -9.02 -0.51
N ASP A 119 -6.44 -9.23 0.79
CA ASP A 119 -5.34 -9.94 1.45
C ASP A 119 -5.85 -11.29 1.95
N ILE A 120 -5.46 -12.36 1.25
CA ILE A 120 -5.82 -13.75 1.60
C ILE A 120 -4.92 -14.33 2.70
N PHE A 121 -3.86 -13.62 3.09
CA PHE A 121 -2.90 -14.03 4.11
C PHE A 121 -2.78 -12.99 5.24
N ALA A 122 -3.86 -12.27 5.53
CA ALA A 122 -3.88 -11.17 6.50
C ALA A 122 -3.32 -11.50 7.88
N GLY A 123 -3.27 -12.77 8.26
CA GLY A 123 -2.71 -13.21 9.53
C GLY A 123 -3.43 -12.57 10.72
N GLY A 124 -2.70 -11.79 11.51
CA GLY A 124 -3.24 -11.02 12.64
C GLY A 124 -3.90 -9.69 12.25
N GLY A 125 -4.04 -9.37 10.97
CA GLY A 125 -4.63 -8.12 10.49
C GLY A 125 -3.70 -6.90 10.61
N ALA A 126 -2.39 -7.08 10.36
CA ALA A 126 -1.39 -6.02 10.46
C ALA A 126 -1.53 -4.97 9.36
#